data_3cd28aaeb25059dd8a4dd2ff4f79f88f
#
_entry.id   3cd28aaeb25059dd8a4dd2ff4f79f88f
#
_cell.length_a   1.000
_cell.length_b   1.000
_cell.length_c   1.000
_cell.angle_alpha   90.00
_cell.angle_beta   90.00
_cell.angle_gamma   90.00
#
_symmetry.space_group_name_H-M   'P 1'
#
loop_
_entity.id
_entity.type
_entity.pdbx_description
1 polymer ?
#
loop_
_entity_poly.entity_id
_entity_poly.type
_entity_poly.pdbx_seq_one_letter_code
_entity_poly.pdbx_strand_id
1 'polypeptide(L)'
;MDPLDRVLDQTQRLPKFVDPATHCVLDHLTTAAFFIMAGAFWGRHRRAAATAIINGLMVMGLIVLTDYPGGGVKKISFRGHGKGDILQALAAAGLPSLLGFGNESAALPFRIQAMNEAMVIGITDFDSEKARAQEYDEAA
;
A
#
# COMPACT_ATOMS: atom_id res chain seq x y z
N MET A 1 -11.02 -16.79 -10.21
CA MET A 1 -10.33 -15.49 -10.12
C MET A 1 -10.72 -14.83 -8.81
N ASP A 2 -9.72 -14.54 -8.01
CA ASP A 2 -9.80 -13.84 -6.74
C ASP A 2 -10.40 -12.42 -6.95
N PRO A 3 -11.26 -11.92 -6.05
CA PRO A 3 -11.79 -10.55 -6.14
C PRO A 3 -10.70 -9.47 -6.26
N LEU A 4 -9.57 -9.63 -5.59
CA LEU A 4 -8.44 -8.69 -5.68
C LEU A 4 -7.78 -8.71 -7.06
N ASP A 5 -7.68 -9.89 -7.69
CA ASP A 5 -7.20 -10.00 -9.08
C ASP A 5 -8.10 -9.22 -10.04
N ARG A 6 -9.42 -9.30 -9.88
CA ARG A 6 -10.37 -8.57 -10.74
C ARG A 6 -10.21 -7.05 -10.60
N VAL A 7 -10.05 -6.57 -9.36
CA VAL A 7 -9.81 -5.14 -9.12
C VAL A 7 -8.49 -4.72 -9.76
N LEU A 8 -7.43 -5.49 -9.54
CA LEU A 8 -6.12 -5.20 -10.09
C LEU A 8 -6.14 -5.20 -11.63
N ASP A 9 -6.79 -6.21 -12.26
CA ASP A 9 -6.95 -6.27 -13.72
C ASP A 9 -7.69 -5.05 -14.29
N GLN A 10 -8.68 -4.54 -13.58
CA GLN A 10 -9.39 -3.32 -13.99
C GLN A 10 -8.46 -2.10 -13.92
N THR A 11 -7.63 -1.99 -12.88
CA THR A 11 -6.66 -0.90 -12.79
C THR A 11 -5.64 -0.97 -13.92
N GLN A 12 -5.23 -2.19 -14.37
CA GLN A 12 -4.26 -2.33 -15.46
C GLN A 12 -4.75 -1.80 -16.81
N ARG A 13 -6.04 -1.48 -16.96
CA ARG A 13 -6.59 -0.81 -18.16
C ARG A 13 -6.37 0.71 -18.17
N LEU A 14 -5.99 1.28 -17.05
CA LEU A 14 -5.69 2.72 -16.93
C LEU A 14 -4.28 3.03 -17.48
N PRO A 15 -4.01 4.29 -17.87
CA PRO A 15 -2.64 4.70 -18.23
C PRO A 15 -1.64 4.44 -17.11
N LYS A 16 -0.45 3.93 -17.45
CA LYS A 16 0.60 3.54 -16.50
C LYS A 16 1.77 4.50 -16.53
N PHE A 17 2.12 5.03 -15.37
CA PHE A 17 3.19 6.01 -15.19
C PHE A 17 4.22 5.59 -14.14
N VAL A 18 3.91 4.58 -13.33
CA VAL A 18 4.74 4.11 -12.21
C VAL A 18 5.23 2.71 -12.49
N ASP A 19 6.54 2.56 -12.56
CA ASP A 19 7.23 1.27 -12.67
C ASP A 19 7.54 0.70 -11.27
N PRO A 20 8.00 -0.58 -11.16
CA PRO A 20 8.29 -1.19 -9.86
C PRO A 20 9.29 -0.42 -9.00
N ALA A 21 10.32 0.19 -9.58
CA ALA A 21 11.32 0.94 -8.82
C ALA A 21 10.75 2.24 -8.25
N THR A 22 9.98 2.97 -9.06
CA THR A 22 9.27 4.19 -8.63
C THR A 22 8.23 3.85 -7.57
N HIS A 23 7.49 2.75 -7.73
CA HIS A 23 6.51 2.30 -6.74
C HIS A 23 7.17 2.03 -5.38
N CYS A 24 8.31 1.34 -5.36
CA CYS A 24 9.06 1.10 -4.13
C CYS A 24 9.43 2.41 -3.40
N VAL A 25 9.82 3.45 -4.13
CA VAL A 25 10.09 4.77 -3.54
C VAL A 25 8.82 5.36 -2.92
N LEU A 26 7.68 5.27 -3.62
CA LEU A 26 6.39 5.75 -3.10
C LEU A 26 5.97 5.02 -1.84
N ASP A 27 6.21 3.71 -1.75
CA ASP A 27 5.93 2.92 -0.54
C ASP A 27 6.77 3.36 0.65
N HIS A 28 8.05 3.65 0.44
CA HIS A 28 8.91 4.18 1.51
C HIS A 28 8.40 5.55 1.99
N LEU A 29 7.96 6.42 1.08
CA LEU A 29 7.36 7.71 1.44
C LEU A 29 6.03 7.53 2.18
N THR A 30 5.20 6.59 1.76
CA THR A 30 3.94 6.22 2.44
C THR A 30 4.20 5.70 3.84
N THR A 31 5.17 4.79 3.99
CA THR A 31 5.59 4.28 5.31
C THR A 31 6.04 5.42 6.23
N ALA A 32 6.90 6.30 5.72
CA ALA A 32 7.36 7.47 6.48
C ALA A 32 6.20 8.39 6.88
N ALA A 33 5.25 8.65 5.96
CA ALA A 33 4.08 9.47 6.23
C ALA A 33 3.22 8.88 7.38
N PHE A 34 2.99 7.57 7.39
CA PHE A 34 2.24 6.92 8.48
C PHE A 34 2.98 7.01 9.82
N PHE A 35 4.30 6.81 9.86
CA PHE A 35 5.05 6.96 11.12
C PHE A 35 5.12 8.40 11.60
N ILE A 36 5.19 9.38 10.69
CA ILE A 36 5.07 10.81 11.04
C ILE A 36 3.68 11.09 11.63
N MET A 37 2.60 10.57 11.01
CA MET A 37 1.25 10.69 11.56
C MET A 37 1.14 10.04 12.94
N ALA A 38 1.74 8.87 13.14
CA ALA A 38 1.77 8.20 14.44
C ALA A 38 2.40 9.09 15.51
N GLY A 39 3.53 9.70 15.21
CA GLY A 39 4.19 10.65 16.12
C GLY A 39 3.35 11.89 16.41
N ALA A 40 2.72 12.45 15.37
CA ALA A 40 1.85 13.63 15.51
C ALA A 40 0.61 13.37 16.39
N PHE A 41 0.06 12.15 16.33
CA PHE A 41 -1.10 11.76 17.12
C PHE A 41 -0.76 11.16 18.49
N TRP A 42 0.50 10.80 18.77
CA TRP A 42 0.90 9.98 19.93
C TRP A 42 0.37 10.50 21.28
N GLY A 43 0.49 11.78 21.53
CA GLY A 43 0.04 12.40 22.77
C GLY A 43 -1.38 13.00 22.73
N ARG A 44 -2.01 13.02 21.56
CA ARG A 44 -3.28 13.72 21.34
C ARG A 44 -4.44 12.79 21.05
N HIS A 45 -4.19 11.70 20.32
CA HIS A 45 -5.24 10.81 19.83
C HIS A 45 -4.70 9.38 19.66
N ARG A 46 -4.73 8.61 20.75
CA ARG A 46 -4.11 7.28 20.79
C ARG A 46 -4.63 6.30 19.74
N ARG A 47 -5.94 6.33 19.43
CA ARG A 47 -6.52 5.46 18.40
C ARG A 47 -6.00 5.82 17.01
N ALA A 48 -5.87 7.10 16.70
CA ALA A 48 -5.28 7.53 15.43
C ALA A 48 -3.78 7.18 15.36
N ALA A 49 -3.03 7.36 16.45
CA ALA A 49 -1.63 6.94 16.50
C ALA A 49 -1.48 5.43 16.25
N ALA A 50 -2.30 4.59 16.88
CA ALA A 50 -2.30 3.15 16.67
C ALA A 50 -2.66 2.78 15.22
N THR A 51 -3.68 3.44 14.64
CA THR A 51 -4.07 3.27 13.23
C THR A 51 -2.90 3.58 12.29
N ALA A 52 -2.18 4.67 12.54
CA ALA A 52 -1.02 5.06 11.73
C ALA A 52 0.12 4.04 11.85
N ILE A 53 0.41 3.53 13.06
CA ILE A 53 1.40 2.48 13.26
C ILE A 53 1.01 1.21 12.50
N ILE A 54 -0.24 0.76 12.59
CA ILE A 54 -0.73 -0.43 11.91
C ILE A 54 -0.53 -0.29 10.39
N ASN A 55 -0.98 0.82 9.80
CA ASN A 55 -0.82 1.06 8.36
C ASN A 55 0.65 1.16 7.96
N GLY A 56 1.47 1.87 8.71
CA GLY A 56 2.93 1.97 8.45
C GLY A 56 3.63 0.61 8.48
N LEU A 57 3.27 -0.25 9.44
CA LEU A 57 3.80 -1.61 9.53
C LEU A 57 3.30 -2.51 8.38
N MET A 58 2.07 -2.32 7.91
CA MET A 58 1.53 -3.05 6.75
C MET A 58 2.32 -2.71 5.48
N VAL A 59 2.52 -1.43 5.17
CA VAL A 59 3.29 -1.01 3.99
C VAL A 59 4.75 -1.47 4.11
N MET A 60 5.37 -1.27 5.27
CA MET A 60 6.75 -1.74 5.50
C MET A 60 6.88 -3.26 5.33
N GLY A 61 5.91 -4.03 5.81
CA GLY A 61 5.86 -5.47 5.63
C GLY A 61 5.77 -5.86 4.15
N LEU A 62 4.94 -5.17 3.37
CA LEU A 62 4.85 -5.37 1.92
C LEU A 62 6.18 -5.07 1.23
N ILE A 63 6.85 -3.95 1.58
CA ILE A 63 8.18 -3.62 1.03
C ILE A 63 9.18 -4.75 1.29
N VAL A 64 9.26 -5.22 2.53
CA VAL A 64 10.23 -6.25 2.94
C VAL A 64 9.97 -7.58 2.22
N LEU A 65 8.72 -7.93 1.99
CA LEU A 65 8.33 -9.22 1.41
C LEU A 65 8.36 -9.24 -0.12
N THR A 66 8.38 -8.08 -0.78
CA THR A 66 8.19 -8.00 -2.23
C THR A 66 9.50 -8.16 -3.01
N ASP A 67 9.42 -8.88 -4.13
CA ASP A 67 10.48 -8.96 -5.12
C ASP A 67 10.39 -7.77 -6.10
N TYR A 68 11.00 -6.67 -5.72
CA TYR A 68 11.20 -5.48 -6.56
C TYR A 68 12.46 -4.72 -6.11
N PRO A 69 12.98 -3.76 -6.90
CA PRO A 69 14.17 -2.99 -6.53
C PRO A 69 13.96 -2.28 -5.18
N GLY A 70 14.77 -2.63 -4.18
CA GLY A 70 14.64 -2.11 -2.80
C GLY A 70 13.79 -2.95 -1.87
N GLY A 71 13.21 -4.07 -2.33
CA GLY A 71 12.57 -5.09 -1.50
C GLY A 71 13.59 -5.96 -0.75
N GLY A 72 13.13 -6.70 0.25
CA GLY A 72 13.99 -7.49 1.15
C GLY A 72 14.07 -8.97 0.80
N VAL A 73 13.09 -9.76 1.22
CA VAL A 73 13.17 -11.23 1.25
C VAL A 73 12.55 -11.92 0.03
N LYS A 74 12.00 -11.22 -0.91
CA LYS A 74 11.47 -11.73 -2.19
C LYS A 74 10.51 -12.92 -2.04
N LYS A 75 9.49 -12.78 -1.18
CA LYS A 75 8.48 -13.81 -0.90
C LYS A 75 7.20 -13.65 -1.71
N ILE A 76 6.89 -12.44 -2.16
CA ILE A 76 5.70 -12.13 -2.96
C ILE A 76 6.10 -11.42 -4.25
N SER A 77 5.41 -11.77 -5.34
CA SER A 77 5.57 -11.09 -6.61
C SER A 77 5.09 -9.64 -6.56
N PHE A 78 5.49 -8.82 -7.51
CA PHE A 78 5.03 -7.43 -7.58
C PHE A 78 3.51 -7.34 -7.82
N ARG A 79 2.92 -8.29 -8.54
CA ARG A 79 1.47 -8.40 -8.67
C ARG A 79 0.80 -8.78 -7.33
N GLY A 80 1.42 -9.69 -6.57
CA GLY A 80 0.98 -10.02 -5.21
C GLY A 80 1.04 -8.82 -4.26
N HIS A 81 2.07 -7.99 -4.39
CA HIS A 81 2.19 -6.71 -3.70
C HIS A 81 1.00 -5.79 -4.02
N GLY A 82 0.63 -5.62 -5.29
CA GLY A 82 -0.53 -4.81 -5.67
C GLY A 82 -1.85 -5.25 -5.02
N LYS A 83 -2.03 -6.55 -4.76
CA LYS A 83 -3.17 -7.03 -3.96
C LYS A 83 -3.05 -6.59 -2.49
N GLY A 84 -1.84 -6.64 -1.95
CA GLY A 84 -1.54 -6.14 -0.60
C GLY A 84 -1.85 -4.65 -0.47
N ASP A 85 -1.51 -3.85 -1.47
CA ASP A 85 -1.81 -2.42 -1.51
C ASP A 85 -3.31 -2.13 -1.50
N ILE A 86 -4.11 -2.92 -2.25
CA ILE A 86 -5.58 -2.79 -2.21
C ILE A 86 -6.08 -3.01 -0.77
N LEU A 87 -5.62 -4.06 -0.11
CA LEU A 87 -6.01 -4.35 1.28
C LEU A 87 -5.55 -3.25 2.23
N GLN A 88 -4.35 -2.72 2.01
CA GLN A 88 -3.79 -1.65 2.84
C GLN A 88 -4.54 -0.33 2.63
N ALA A 89 -4.91 0.05 1.40
CA ALA A 89 -5.75 1.21 1.13
C ALA A 89 -7.13 1.09 1.80
N LEU A 90 -7.74 -0.10 1.75
CA LEU A 90 -8.99 -0.39 2.47
C LEU A 90 -8.82 -0.28 4.00
N ALA A 91 -7.69 -0.73 4.54
CA ALA A 91 -7.37 -0.58 5.96
C ALA A 91 -7.20 0.90 6.35
N ALA A 92 -6.49 1.69 5.54
CA ALA A 92 -6.34 3.11 5.77
C ALA A 92 -7.70 3.83 5.79
N ALA A 93 -8.60 3.49 4.87
CA ALA A 93 -9.95 4.05 4.83
C ALA A 93 -10.85 3.59 5.98
N GLY A 94 -10.81 2.31 6.35
CA GLY A 94 -11.77 1.64 7.23
C GLY A 94 -11.41 1.63 8.71
N LEU A 95 -10.12 1.50 9.06
CA LEU A 95 -9.67 1.42 10.46
C LEU A 95 -10.12 2.60 11.33
N PRO A 96 -10.15 3.87 10.86
CA PRO A 96 -10.70 4.96 11.67
C PRO A 96 -12.12 4.69 12.17
N SER A 97 -12.98 4.14 11.30
CA SER A 97 -14.36 3.80 11.67
C SER A 97 -14.41 2.59 12.60
N LEU A 98 -13.63 1.55 12.32
CA LEU A 98 -13.55 0.34 13.17
C LEU A 98 -13.02 0.65 14.57
N LEU A 99 -12.10 1.59 14.70
CA LEU A 99 -11.53 2.02 15.96
C LEU A 99 -12.31 3.18 16.63
N GLY A 100 -13.49 3.52 16.10
CA GLY A 100 -14.45 4.41 16.71
C GLY A 100 -14.10 5.90 16.65
N PHE A 101 -13.30 6.32 15.64
CA PHE A 101 -13.03 7.75 15.40
C PHE A 101 -13.30 8.19 13.95
N GLY A 102 -14.07 7.40 13.19
CA GLY A 102 -14.36 7.67 11.79
C GLY A 102 -15.06 9.01 11.51
N ASN A 103 -15.78 9.56 12.50
CA ASN A 103 -16.47 10.84 12.40
C ASN A 103 -15.65 12.03 12.98
N GLU A 104 -14.45 11.77 13.46
CA GLU A 104 -13.56 12.80 14.01
C GLU A 104 -12.62 13.35 12.91
N SER A 105 -12.13 14.57 13.08
CA SER A 105 -11.17 15.18 12.15
C SER A 105 -9.88 14.38 12.02
N ALA A 106 -9.51 13.62 13.05
CA ALA A 106 -8.36 12.72 13.04
C ALA A 106 -8.46 11.59 11.99
N ALA A 107 -9.66 11.28 11.48
CA ALA A 107 -9.85 10.30 10.41
C ALA A 107 -9.47 10.83 9.01
N LEU A 108 -9.49 12.15 8.83
CA LEU A 108 -9.29 12.75 7.51
C LEU A 108 -7.93 12.41 6.86
N PRO A 109 -6.78 12.49 7.56
CA PRO A 109 -5.49 12.15 6.97
C PRO A 109 -5.44 10.71 6.42
N PHE A 110 -6.08 9.76 7.11
CA PHE A 110 -6.13 8.36 6.66
C PHE A 110 -6.95 8.19 5.39
N ARG A 111 -8.07 8.90 5.26
CA ARG A 111 -8.90 8.87 4.04
C ARG A 111 -8.20 9.51 2.86
N ILE A 112 -7.49 10.62 3.08
CA ILE A 112 -6.66 11.26 2.05
C ILE A 112 -5.57 10.28 1.61
N GLN A 113 -4.91 9.60 2.55
CA GLN A 113 -3.87 8.63 2.24
C GLN A 113 -4.45 7.42 1.47
N ALA A 114 -5.61 6.90 1.86
CA ALA A 114 -6.29 5.81 1.14
C ALA A 114 -6.61 6.21 -0.32
N MET A 115 -7.05 7.43 -0.55
CA MET A 115 -7.28 7.95 -1.91
C MET A 115 -5.98 8.07 -2.70
N ASN A 116 -4.90 8.55 -2.07
CA ASN A 116 -3.58 8.62 -2.68
C ASN A 116 -3.07 7.23 -3.08
N GLU A 117 -3.21 6.24 -2.21
CA GLU A 117 -2.84 4.85 -2.48
C GLU A 117 -3.67 4.25 -3.62
N ALA A 118 -4.97 4.46 -3.62
CA ALA A 118 -5.84 4.02 -4.72
C ALA A 118 -5.42 4.63 -6.07
N MET A 119 -5.00 5.90 -6.08
CA MET A 119 -4.46 6.55 -7.26
C MET A 119 -3.13 5.91 -7.70
N VAL A 120 -2.20 5.69 -6.77
CA VAL A 120 -0.90 5.04 -7.06
C VAL A 120 -1.13 3.63 -7.61
N ILE A 121 -2.02 2.83 -7.01
CA ILE A 121 -2.40 1.51 -7.53
C ILE A 121 -2.93 1.65 -8.97
N GLY A 122 -3.78 2.63 -9.23
CA GLY A 122 -4.37 2.86 -10.55
C GLY A 122 -3.34 3.14 -11.65
N ILE A 123 -2.27 3.86 -11.33
CA ILE A 123 -1.23 4.29 -12.30
C ILE A 123 0.03 3.42 -12.31
N THR A 124 0.10 2.40 -11.43
CA THR A 124 1.24 1.47 -11.35
C THR A 124 1.09 0.33 -12.35
N ASP A 125 2.16 0.02 -13.08
CA ASP A 125 2.24 -1.13 -13.98
C ASP A 125 2.66 -2.40 -13.23
N PHE A 126 1.68 -3.11 -12.66
CA PHE A 126 1.89 -4.38 -11.97
C PHE A 126 2.14 -5.55 -12.93
N ASP A 127 1.91 -5.37 -14.23
CA ASP A 127 2.11 -6.38 -15.27
C ASP A 127 3.33 -6.07 -16.16
N SER A 128 4.21 -5.18 -15.75
CA SER A 128 5.41 -4.82 -16.52
C SER A 128 6.26 -6.05 -16.86
N GLU A 129 7.02 -5.98 -17.95
CA GLU A 129 7.94 -7.06 -18.33
C GLU A 129 8.95 -7.39 -17.22
N LYS A 130 9.39 -6.40 -16.45
CA LYS A 130 10.25 -6.57 -15.28
C LYS A 130 9.54 -7.36 -14.17
N ALA A 131 8.27 -7.07 -13.91
CA ALA A 131 7.46 -7.80 -12.93
C ALA A 131 7.21 -9.24 -13.37
N ARG A 132 6.97 -9.47 -14.67
CA ARG A 132 6.79 -10.83 -15.25
C ARG A 132 8.07 -11.65 -15.25
N ALA A 133 9.21 -11.04 -15.56
CA ALA A 133 10.50 -11.72 -15.53
C ALA A 133 10.83 -12.25 -14.12
N GLN A 134 10.48 -11.49 -13.08
CA GLN A 134 10.65 -11.91 -11.69
C GLN A 134 9.75 -13.11 -11.32
N GLU A 135 8.50 -13.13 -11.80
CA GLU A 135 7.55 -14.21 -11.55
C GLU A 135 7.98 -15.54 -12.24
N TYR A 136 8.66 -15.46 -13.41
CA TYR A 136 9.22 -16.63 -14.11
C TYR A 136 10.45 -17.21 -13.40
N ASP A 137 11.31 -16.37 -12.82
CA ASP A 137 12.49 -16.81 -12.09
C ASP A 137 12.14 -17.49 -10.76
N GLU A 138 11.02 -17.08 -10.12
CA GLU A 138 10.51 -17.70 -8.90
C GLU A 138 9.82 -19.05 -9.15
N ALA A 139 9.28 -19.28 -10.34
CA ALA A 139 8.59 -20.52 -10.73
C ALA A 139 9.54 -21.62 -11.25
N ALA A 140 10.78 -21.30 -11.53
CA ALA A 140 11.80 -22.20 -12.03
C ALA A 140 12.66 -22.79 -10.90
#